data_700a3c4345bf360b118bb76346e6041e
#
_entry.id   700a3c4345bf360b118bb76346e6041e
#
_cell.length_a   1.000
_cell.length_b   1.000
_cell.length_c   1.000
_cell.angle_alpha   90.00
_cell.angle_beta   90.00
_cell.angle_gamma   90.00
#
_symmetry.space_group_name_H-M   'P 1'
#
loop_
_entity.id
_entity.type
_entity.pdbx_description
1 polymer ?
#
loop_
_entity_poly.entity_id
_entity_poly.type
_entity_poly.pdbx_seq_one_letter_code
_entity_poly.pdbx_strand_id
1 'polypeptide(L)'
;EYAVLLQDCYPYLRRTDYRIDYTIRSYATADELEEVFRNRPRNLSLEEFYLLASKYRPGEEEFNNIFHEAVKTYPEDPVANLNAAMAKMQEGDYDKVLDYLGMTGDGGDALYAHGLFLALIEDYAGAEGYFSKAMAAGVPQAEAALEQLVRRKEILFLK
;
A
#
# COMPACT_ATOMS: atom_id res chain seq x y z
N GLU A 1 -47.63 28.32 28.63
CA GLU A 1 -46.25 28.28 29.14
C GLU A 1 -45.53 26.98 28.80
N TYR A 2 -46.10 25.81 29.06
CA TYR A 2 -45.45 24.50 28.78
C TYR A 2 -45.18 24.26 27.28
N ALA A 3 -46.07 24.70 26.40
CA ALA A 3 -45.87 24.57 24.94
C ALA A 3 -44.70 25.43 24.42
N VAL A 4 -44.48 26.60 24.97
CA VAL A 4 -43.36 27.49 24.64
C VAL A 4 -42.03 26.84 25.09
N LEU A 5 -42.03 26.27 26.31
CA LEU A 5 -40.85 25.57 26.81
C LEU A 5 -40.48 24.39 25.91
N LEU A 6 -41.43 23.64 25.40
CA LEU A 6 -41.17 22.48 24.51
C LEU A 6 -40.72 22.90 23.11
N GLN A 7 -41.23 24.02 22.56
CA GLN A 7 -40.91 24.45 21.21
C GLN A 7 -39.66 25.31 21.15
N ASP A 8 -39.46 26.22 22.11
CA ASP A 8 -38.43 27.25 22.03
C ASP A 8 -37.23 26.98 22.95
N CYS A 9 -37.45 26.29 24.09
CA CYS A 9 -36.36 26.07 25.04
C CYS A 9 -35.81 24.62 24.98
N TYR A 10 -36.66 23.63 24.85
CA TYR A 10 -36.24 22.22 24.90
C TYR A 10 -35.28 21.78 23.78
N PRO A 11 -35.42 22.28 22.55
CA PRO A 11 -34.45 21.93 21.49
C PRO A 11 -33.02 22.39 21.81
N TYR A 12 -32.90 23.56 22.45
CA TYR A 12 -31.60 24.11 22.85
C TYR A 12 -31.02 23.43 24.10
N LEU A 13 -31.85 22.99 25.03
CA LEU A 13 -31.44 22.28 26.24
C LEU A 13 -31.08 20.80 25.98
N ARG A 14 -31.59 20.22 24.88
CA ARG A 14 -31.26 18.83 24.47
C ARG A 14 -30.00 18.77 23.60
N ARG A 15 -29.41 19.89 23.26
CA ARG A 15 -28.20 19.98 22.48
C ARG A 15 -26.99 19.96 23.40
N THR A 16 -26.13 18.97 23.20
CA THR A 16 -24.81 18.95 23.81
C THR A 16 -23.82 19.38 22.75
N ASP A 17 -23.23 20.56 22.93
CA ASP A 17 -22.10 20.99 22.12
C ASP A 17 -20.83 20.50 22.80
N TYR A 18 -20.01 19.78 22.06
CA TYR A 18 -18.68 19.36 22.53
C TYR A 18 -17.63 19.80 21.54
N ARG A 19 -16.49 20.14 22.05
CA ARG A 19 -15.30 20.46 21.30
C ARG A 19 -14.27 19.38 21.60
N ILE A 20 -13.71 18.82 20.53
CA ILE A 20 -12.60 17.89 20.64
C ILE A 20 -11.35 18.66 20.21
N ASP A 21 -10.47 18.94 21.16
CA ASP A 21 -9.14 19.44 20.89
C ASP A 21 -8.18 18.25 20.85
N TYR A 22 -7.48 18.08 19.73
CA TYR A 22 -6.48 17.03 19.58
C TYR A 22 -5.17 17.60 19.06
N THR A 23 -4.08 17.02 19.48
CA THR A 23 -2.75 17.36 18.98
C THR A 23 -2.28 16.19 18.13
N ILE A 24 -1.97 16.45 16.88
CA ILE A 24 -1.31 15.48 16.02
C ILE A 24 0.14 15.39 16.51
N ARG A 25 0.53 14.22 16.99
CA ARG A 25 1.89 13.95 17.39
C ARG A 25 2.67 13.44 16.18
N SER A 26 3.68 14.16 15.75
CA SER A 26 4.66 13.70 14.79
C SER A 26 5.88 13.16 15.54
N TYR A 27 6.43 12.07 15.07
CA TYR A 27 7.64 11.47 15.64
C TYR A 27 8.85 12.04 14.90
N ALA A 28 9.80 12.59 15.66
CA ALA A 28 10.91 13.34 15.08
C ALA A 28 12.13 12.47 14.75
N THR A 29 12.23 11.29 15.34
CA THR A 29 13.39 10.41 15.18
C THR A 29 12.99 9.02 14.73
N ALA A 30 13.88 8.37 14.00
CA ALA A 30 13.68 7.01 13.54
C ALA A 30 13.56 5.99 14.69
N ASP A 31 14.21 6.24 15.82
CA ASP A 31 14.13 5.38 17.00
C ASP A 31 12.76 5.48 17.69
N GLU A 32 12.20 6.69 17.74
CA GLU A 32 10.81 6.89 18.22
C GLU A 32 9.81 6.16 17.30
N LEU A 33 10.01 6.22 15.99
CA LEU A 33 9.17 5.51 15.03
C LEU A 33 9.22 3.99 15.22
N GLU A 34 10.40 3.42 15.48
CA GLU A 34 10.52 1.98 15.77
C GLU A 34 9.79 1.58 17.06
N GLU A 35 9.89 2.39 18.10
CA GLU A 35 9.19 2.13 19.36
C GLU A 35 7.67 2.17 19.15
N VAL A 36 7.18 3.17 18.43
CA VAL A 36 5.75 3.29 18.10
C VAL A 36 5.30 2.14 17.20
N PHE A 37 6.07 1.78 16.19
CA PHE A 37 5.78 0.66 15.31
C PHE A 37 5.64 -0.65 16.09
N ARG A 38 6.52 -0.94 17.06
CA ARG A 38 6.44 -2.15 17.88
C ARG A 38 5.23 -2.17 18.80
N ASN A 39 4.89 -1.03 19.39
CA ASN A 39 3.90 -0.97 20.46
C ASN A 39 2.50 -0.54 19.96
N ARG A 40 2.43 0.37 19.00
CA ARG A 40 1.20 1.00 18.53
C ARG A 40 1.30 1.39 17.05
N PRO A 41 1.46 0.47 16.11
CA PRO A 41 1.66 0.77 14.68
C PRO A 41 0.54 1.62 14.07
N ARG A 42 -0.68 1.49 14.58
CA ARG A 42 -1.85 2.28 14.13
C ARG A 42 -1.76 3.78 14.45
N ASN A 43 -0.79 4.19 15.27
CA ASN A 43 -0.56 5.59 15.56
C ASN A 43 0.39 6.26 14.54
N LEU A 44 0.98 5.47 13.64
CA LEU A 44 1.83 5.98 12.58
C LEU A 44 0.97 6.43 11.39
N SER A 45 1.32 7.58 10.83
CA SER A 45 0.85 8.01 9.52
C SER A 45 1.51 7.18 8.42
N LEU A 46 0.94 7.20 7.22
CA LEU A 46 1.50 6.50 6.07
C LEU A 46 2.92 6.99 5.74
N GLU A 47 3.16 8.30 5.83
CA GLU A 47 4.48 8.91 5.63
C GLU A 47 5.51 8.41 6.65
N GLU A 48 5.09 8.21 7.91
CA GLU A 48 5.96 7.68 8.96
C GLU A 48 6.29 6.19 8.75
N PHE A 49 5.36 5.40 8.20
CA PHE A 49 5.66 4.04 7.74
C PHE A 49 6.74 4.04 6.65
N TYR A 50 6.64 4.95 5.67
CA TYR A 50 7.67 5.06 4.61
C TYR A 50 9.01 5.54 5.15
N LEU A 51 8.99 6.50 6.06
CA LEU A 51 10.21 6.98 6.70
C LEU A 51 10.89 5.85 7.49
N LEU A 52 10.11 5.06 8.22
CA LEU A 52 10.63 3.90 8.94
C LEU A 52 11.17 2.84 7.97
N ALA A 53 10.44 2.52 6.90
CA ALA A 53 10.87 1.55 5.90
C ALA A 53 12.17 1.94 5.21
N SER A 54 12.43 3.26 5.04
CA SER A 54 13.67 3.75 4.40
C SER A 54 14.97 3.40 5.15
N LYS A 55 14.89 2.94 6.41
CA LYS A 55 16.04 2.44 7.19
C LYS A 55 16.50 1.06 6.74
N TYR A 56 15.65 0.32 6.07
CA TYR A 56 15.85 -1.07 5.69
C TYR A 56 15.97 -1.20 4.18
N ARG A 57 16.59 -2.26 3.72
CA ARG A 57 16.67 -2.55 2.29
C ARG A 57 15.40 -3.25 1.82
N PRO A 58 14.91 -2.95 0.61
CA PRO A 58 13.81 -3.70 0.02
C PRO A 58 14.09 -5.22 0.03
N GLY A 59 13.14 -5.98 0.60
CA GLY A 59 13.25 -7.43 0.73
C GLY A 59 13.81 -7.94 2.07
N GLU A 60 14.29 -7.07 2.95
CA GLU A 60 14.57 -7.43 4.34
C GLU A 60 13.25 -7.70 5.09
N GLU A 61 13.28 -8.58 6.06
CA GLU A 61 12.08 -8.98 6.83
C GLU A 61 11.43 -7.78 7.51
N GLU A 62 12.23 -6.88 8.08
CA GLU A 62 11.76 -5.65 8.72
C GLU A 62 11.07 -4.72 7.73
N PHE A 63 11.63 -4.56 6.53
CA PHE A 63 11.04 -3.77 5.45
C PHE A 63 9.65 -4.32 5.08
N ASN A 64 9.56 -5.61 4.85
CA ASN A 64 8.31 -6.26 4.48
C ASN A 64 7.27 -6.17 5.60
N ASN A 65 7.67 -6.37 6.86
CA ASN A 65 6.80 -6.26 8.03
C ASN A 65 6.19 -4.86 8.18
N ILE A 66 6.97 -3.81 7.88
CA ILE A 66 6.47 -2.43 7.93
C ILE A 66 5.31 -2.25 6.93
N PHE A 67 5.44 -2.76 5.71
CA PHE A 67 4.37 -2.63 4.72
C PHE A 67 3.17 -3.53 4.99
N HIS A 68 3.38 -4.70 5.61
CA HIS A 68 2.27 -5.52 6.09
C HIS A 68 1.46 -4.82 7.19
N GLU A 69 2.10 -4.07 8.09
CA GLU A 69 1.38 -3.27 9.08
C GLU A 69 0.77 -1.99 8.48
N ALA A 70 1.45 -1.36 7.51
CA ALA A 70 0.92 -0.20 6.81
C ALA A 70 -0.40 -0.52 6.11
N VAL A 71 -0.51 -1.62 5.37
CA VAL A 71 -1.74 -2.02 4.69
C VAL A 71 -2.85 -2.45 5.66
N LYS A 72 -2.52 -2.99 6.84
CA LYS A 72 -3.52 -3.26 7.88
C LYS A 72 -4.09 -1.99 8.48
N THR A 73 -3.29 -0.93 8.54
CA THR A 73 -3.68 0.37 9.08
C THR A 73 -4.41 1.22 8.04
N TYR A 74 -3.98 1.13 6.77
CA TYR A 74 -4.51 1.86 5.63
C TYR A 74 -4.91 0.91 4.49
N PRO A 75 -5.97 0.11 4.66
CA PRO A 75 -6.32 -0.97 3.72
C PRO A 75 -6.79 -0.47 2.35
N GLU A 76 -7.24 0.78 2.26
CA GLU A 76 -7.72 1.38 1.00
C GLU A 76 -6.65 2.24 0.32
N ASP A 77 -5.48 2.42 0.93
CA ASP A 77 -4.42 3.25 0.34
C ASP A 77 -3.71 2.49 -0.80
N PRO A 78 -3.68 3.05 -2.03
CA PRO A 78 -3.10 2.36 -3.18
C PRO A 78 -1.61 2.08 -3.03
N VAL A 79 -0.88 2.97 -2.36
CA VAL A 79 0.57 2.84 -2.22
C VAL A 79 0.92 1.83 -1.13
N ALA A 80 0.17 1.80 -0.02
CA ALA A 80 0.33 0.77 1.00
C ALA A 80 0.06 -0.63 0.42
N ASN A 81 -1.02 -0.76 -0.38
CA ASN A 81 -1.35 -2.02 -1.06
C ASN A 81 -0.28 -2.44 -2.07
N LEU A 82 0.25 -1.50 -2.88
CA LEU A 82 1.32 -1.78 -3.83
C LEU A 82 2.56 -2.34 -3.11
N ASN A 83 3.00 -1.69 -2.04
CA ASN A 83 4.18 -2.13 -1.30
C ASN A 83 3.94 -3.47 -0.58
N ALA A 84 2.73 -3.70 -0.04
CA ALA A 84 2.38 -5.00 0.54
C ALA A 84 2.35 -6.12 -0.52
N ALA A 85 1.85 -5.85 -1.73
CA ALA A 85 1.91 -6.80 -2.84
C ALA A 85 3.36 -7.14 -3.22
N MET A 86 4.22 -6.12 -3.33
CA MET A 86 5.65 -6.31 -3.63
C MET A 86 6.36 -7.12 -2.53
N ALA A 87 6.10 -6.84 -1.25
CA ALA A 87 6.63 -7.61 -0.14
C ALA A 87 6.20 -9.08 -0.21
N LYS A 88 4.92 -9.34 -0.48
CA LYS A 88 4.39 -10.71 -0.63
C LYS A 88 5.00 -11.45 -1.81
N MET A 89 5.21 -10.81 -2.95
CA MET A 89 5.91 -11.40 -4.08
C MET A 89 7.36 -11.78 -3.74
N GLN A 90 8.07 -10.95 -2.99
CA GLN A 90 9.43 -11.22 -2.53
C GLN A 90 9.51 -12.39 -1.54
N GLU A 91 8.50 -12.53 -0.68
CA GLU A 91 8.37 -13.65 0.25
C GLU A 91 7.97 -14.97 -0.44
N GLY A 92 7.50 -14.92 -1.68
CA GLY A 92 6.95 -16.08 -2.39
C GLY A 92 5.54 -16.47 -1.90
N ASP A 93 4.88 -15.60 -1.17
CA ASP A 93 3.50 -15.78 -0.65
C ASP A 93 2.51 -15.09 -1.61
N TYR A 94 2.03 -15.84 -2.60
CA TYR A 94 1.22 -15.29 -3.69
C TYR A 94 -0.28 -15.23 -3.39
N ASP A 95 -0.75 -15.82 -2.30
CA ASP A 95 -2.19 -16.00 -2.01
C ASP A 95 -2.96 -14.66 -1.94
N LYS A 96 -2.32 -13.59 -1.45
CA LYS A 96 -2.95 -12.27 -1.27
C LYS A 96 -2.46 -11.20 -2.25
N VAL A 97 -1.54 -11.54 -3.14
CA VAL A 97 -0.97 -10.54 -4.05
C VAL A 97 -2.03 -9.91 -4.94
N LEU A 98 -2.96 -10.71 -5.49
CA LEU A 98 -4.04 -10.19 -6.34
C LEU A 98 -5.02 -9.29 -5.58
N ASP A 99 -5.31 -9.61 -4.31
CA ASP A 99 -6.18 -8.77 -3.49
C ASP A 99 -5.56 -7.37 -3.29
N TYR A 100 -4.28 -7.33 -2.96
CA TYR A 100 -3.55 -6.08 -2.81
C TYR A 100 -3.42 -5.33 -4.14
N LEU A 101 -3.03 -6.00 -5.22
CA LEU A 101 -2.93 -5.39 -6.54
C LEU A 101 -4.27 -4.83 -7.04
N GLY A 102 -5.39 -5.45 -6.67
CA GLY A 102 -6.73 -4.95 -6.96
C GLY A 102 -7.04 -3.59 -6.32
N MET A 103 -6.30 -3.18 -5.29
CA MET A 103 -6.47 -1.92 -4.57
C MET A 103 -5.45 -0.84 -5.00
N THR A 104 -4.54 -1.13 -5.94
CA THR A 104 -3.46 -0.20 -6.34
C THR A 104 -3.84 0.82 -7.41
N GLY A 105 -5.02 0.68 -8.03
CA GLY A 105 -5.42 1.52 -9.17
C GLY A 105 -4.65 1.20 -10.46
N ASP A 106 -4.69 2.13 -11.42
CA ASP A 106 -4.15 1.95 -12.79
C ASP A 106 -2.85 2.73 -13.04
N GLY A 107 -2.13 3.11 -12.00
CA GLY A 107 -0.86 3.82 -12.11
C GLY A 107 0.24 2.97 -12.75
N GLY A 108 1.26 3.61 -13.33
CA GLY A 108 2.36 2.91 -14.00
C GLY A 108 3.03 1.85 -13.12
N ASP A 109 3.30 2.18 -11.85
CA ASP A 109 3.92 1.26 -10.90
C ASP A 109 3.00 0.08 -10.56
N ALA A 110 1.68 0.30 -10.47
CA ALA A 110 0.70 -0.75 -10.29
C ALA A 110 0.65 -1.70 -11.50
N LEU A 111 0.64 -1.15 -12.72
CA LEU A 111 0.72 -1.94 -13.94
C LEU A 111 2.01 -2.76 -14.00
N TYR A 112 3.13 -2.18 -13.60
CA TYR A 112 4.41 -2.88 -13.53
C TYR A 112 4.39 -4.04 -12.52
N ALA A 113 3.82 -3.81 -11.33
CA ALA A 113 3.68 -4.84 -10.30
C ALA A 113 2.76 -6.00 -10.73
N HIS A 114 1.66 -5.69 -11.46
CA HIS A 114 0.83 -6.74 -12.09
C HIS A 114 1.64 -7.58 -13.08
N GLY A 115 2.45 -6.93 -13.92
CA GLY A 115 3.34 -7.63 -14.85
C GLY A 115 4.35 -8.53 -14.14
N LEU A 116 4.96 -8.05 -13.06
CA LEU A 116 5.87 -8.86 -12.23
C LEU A 116 5.18 -10.09 -11.63
N PHE A 117 4.00 -9.90 -11.05
CA PHE A 117 3.25 -11.02 -10.47
C PHE A 117 2.93 -12.09 -11.51
N LEU A 118 2.42 -11.69 -12.68
CA LEU A 118 2.10 -12.63 -13.76
C LEU A 118 3.34 -13.37 -14.28
N ALA A 119 4.49 -12.67 -14.35
CA ALA A 119 5.75 -13.32 -14.71
C ALA A 119 6.22 -14.34 -13.67
N LEU A 120 5.99 -14.07 -12.37
CA LEU A 120 6.32 -14.99 -11.28
C LEU A 120 5.48 -16.26 -11.29
N ILE A 121 4.21 -16.17 -11.68
CA ILE A 121 3.32 -17.33 -11.85
C ILE A 121 3.36 -17.94 -13.26
N GLU A 122 4.35 -17.55 -14.07
CA GLU A 122 4.61 -18.06 -15.42
C GLU A 122 3.54 -17.72 -16.48
N ASP A 123 2.61 -16.78 -16.19
CA ASP A 123 1.74 -16.19 -17.21
C ASP A 123 2.49 -15.11 -17.99
N TYR A 124 3.36 -15.55 -18.89
CA TYR A 124 4.21 -14.66 -19.67
C TYR A 124 3.42 -13.83 -20.69
N ALA A 125 2.26 -14.28 -21.14
CA ALA A 125 1.42 -13.53 -22.08
C ALA A 125 0.72 -12.38 -21.38
N GLY A 126 0.16 -12.61 -20.19
CA GLY A 126 -0.39 -11.58 -19.34
C GLY A 126 0.67 -10.57 -18.90
N ALA A 127 1.84 -11.05 -18.46
CA ALA A 127 2.95 -10.20 -18.04
C ALA A 127 3.39 -9.23 -19.14
N GLU A 128 3.52 -9.70 -20.40
CA GLU A 128 3.89 -8.87 -21.55
C GLU A 128 2.88 -7.73 -21.77
N GLY A 129 1.58 -8.03 -21.64
CA GLY A 129 0.53 -7.03 -21.76
C GLY A 129 0.62 -5.93 -20.70
N TYR A 130 0.89 -6.30 -19.45
CA TYR A 130 1.02 -5.35 -18.36
C TYR A 130 2.32 -4.55 -18.42
N PHE A 131 3.45 -5.16 -18.74
CA PHE A 131 4.70 -4.43 -18.92
C PHE A 131 4.64 -3.44 -20.10
N SER A 132 3.96 -3.80 -21.19
CA SER A 132 3.74 -2.88 -22.30
C SER A 132 2.91 -1.64 -21.89
N LYS A 133 1.89 -1.83 -21.06
CA LYS A 133 1.11 -0.72 -20.49
C LYS A 133 1.94 0.13 -19.53
N ALA A 134 2.74 -0.51 -18.68
CA ALA A 134 3.63 0.18 -17.74
C ALA A 134 4.69 1.00 -18.49
N MET A 135 5.25 0.46 -19.58
CA MET A 135 6.18 1.18 -20.45
C MET A 135 5.51 2.40 -21.11
N ALA A 136 4.29 2.24 -21.61
CA ALA A 136 3.50 3.35 -22.16
C ALA A 136 3.17 4.42 -21.10
N ALA A 137 3.04 4.03 -19.84
CA ALA A 137 2.87 4.92 -18.69
C ALA A 137 4.19 5.56 -18.21
N GLY A 138 5.31 5.26 -18.85
CA GLY A 138 6.61 5.87 -18.56
C GLY A 138 7.40 5.22 -17.42
N VAL A 139 7.11 3.96 -17.05
CA VAL A 139 7.87 3.21 -16.04
C VAL A 139 9.21 2.75 -16.63
N PRO A 140 10.37 3.26 -16.15
CA PRO A 140 11.67 2.99 -16.78
C PRO A 140 12.07 1.51 -16.76
N GLN A 141 11.62 0.76 -15.73
CA GLN A 141 11.95 -0.65 -15.54
C GLN A 141 11.19 -1.59 -16.47
N ALA A 142 10.08 -1.13 -17.06
CA ALA A 142 9.17 -1.96 -17.86
C ALA A 142 9.82 -2.44 -19.16
N GLU A 143 10.68 -1.64 -19.81
CA GLU A 143 11.42 -2.02 -21.01
C GLU A 143 12.36 -3.18 -20.73
N ALA A 144 13.18 -3.08 -19.68
CA ALA A 144 14.08 -4.13 -19.28
C ALA A 144 13.35 -5.43 -18.89
N ALA A 145 12.19 -5.29 -18.24
CA ALA A 145 11.36 -6.45 -17.89
C ALA A 145 10.81 -7.16 -19.13
N LEU A 146 10.36 -6.41 -20.14
CA LEU A 146 9.94 -6.98 -21.43
C LEU A 146 11.06 -7.73 -22.13
N GLU A 147 12.25 -7.18 -22.20
CA GLU A 147 13.40 -7.85 -22.79
C GLU A 147 13.75 -9.16 -22.08
N GLN A 148 13.73 -9.15 -20.74
CA GLN A 148 13.96 -10.36 -19.94
C GLN A 148 12.89 -11.42 -20.19
N LEU A 149 11.64 -11.02 -20.32
CA LEU A 149 10.51 -11.90 -20.60
C LEU A 149 10.66 -12.59 -21.96
N VAL A 150 11.04 -11.83 -23.00
CA VAL A 150 11.28 -12.38 -24.35
C VAL A 150 12.38 -13.43 -24.31
N ARG A 151 13.53 -13.10 -23.69
CA ARG A 151 14.64 -14.06 -23.53
C ARG A 151 14.21 -15.33 -22.79
N ARG A 152 13.36 -15.21 -21.76
CA ARG A 152 12.84 -16.37 -21.02
C ARG A 152 11.96 -17.24 -21.88
N LYS A 153 11.07 -16.64 -22.68
CA LYS A 153 10.22 -17.38 -23.64
C LYS A 153 11.07 -18.15 -24.65
N GLU A 154 12.10 -17.53 -25.25
CA GLU A 154 12.99 -18.19 -26.21
C GLU A 154 13.68 -19.41 -25.61
N ILE A 155 14.17 -19.32 -24.36
CA ILE A 155 14.81 -20.46 -23.68
C ILE A 155 13.81 -21.61 -23.45
N LEU A 156 12.55 -21.30 -23.17
CA LEU A 156 11.52 -22.32 -22.96
C LEU A 156 11.09 -23.01 -24.26
N PHE A 157 11.13 -22.30 -25.40
CA PHE A 157 10.83 -22.90 -26.72
C PHE A 157 11.96 -23.77 -27.27
N LEU A 158 13.18 -23.67 -26.74
CA LEU A 158 14.34 -24.46 -27.16
C LEU A 158 14.52 -25.78 -26.36
N LYS A 159 13.65 -26.03 -25.37
CA LYS A 159 13.62 -27.28 -24.58
C LYS A 159 12.47 -28.18 -25.01
#